data_79ec67ab1842fb76478cf0a1db0460b9
#
_entry.id   79ec67ab1842fb76478cf0a1db0460b9
#
_cell.length_a   1.000
_cell.length_b   1.000
_cell.length_c   1.000
_cell.angle_alpha   90.00
_cell.angle_beta   90.00
_cell.angle_gamma   90.00
#
_symmetry.space_group_name_H-M   'P 1'
#
loop_
_entity.id
_entity.type
_entity.pdbx_description
1 polymer ?
#
loop_
_entity_poly.entity_id
_entity_poly.type
_entity_poly.pdbx_seq_one_letter_code
_entity_poly.pdbx_strand_id
1 'polypeptide(L)'
;RTYAVVSVTRTDGTPLTEDNYEVQASRTFTITPLVEGYPPQSVNIFSLDGSCASFLQDGRAYYVMDTKDVQMFADHTVYLAVYQGFVPSYKEFSVAEDGTTTMREDVVGCMFTLPLDPALADPEAVQAFFEEKGLPTEPLTDEELEALKQETPDVTATESLDGVDLVEVPGHGMVTVMQAQAAAEYEAYMERESARLAEEVESGNPSETDYEQALREMEESLAGLWDGSLPPDWRANPDNTEILRTKPSG
;
A
#
# COMPACT_ATOMS: atom_id res chain seq x y z
N ARG A 1 -1.33 0.80 -21.10
CA ARG A 1 -1.73 0.20 -19.81
C ARG A 1 -1.32 -1.26 -19.79
N THR A 2 -0.96 -1.75 -18.63
CA THR A 2 -0.65 -3.17 -18.37
C THR A 2 -1.85 -3.84 -17.71
N TYR A 3 -2.17 -5.05 -18.18
CA TYR A 3 -3.23 -5.90 -17.65
C TYR A 3 -2.64 -7.22 -17.18
N ALA A 4 -3.07 -7.68 -15.99
CA ALA A 4 -2.73 -9.01 -15.50
C ALA A 4 -3.98 -9.73 -15.00
N VAL A 5 -4.05 -11.03 -15.26
CA VAL A 5 -5.10 -11.90 -14.76
C VAL A 5 -4.45 -13.05 -13.99
N VAL A 6 -4.80 -13.17 -12.72
CA VAL A 6 -4.34 -14.25 -11.84
C VAL A 6 -5.53 -15.10 -11.44
N SER A 7 -5.38 -16.42 -11.43
CA SER A 7 -6.36 -17.32 -10.86
C SER A 7 -5.81 -18.05 -9.64
N VAL A 8 -6.62 -18.08 -8.58
CA VAL A 8 -6.30 -18.77 -7.33
C VAL A 8 -7.21 -20.00 -7.20
N THR A 9 -6.61 -21.12 -6.80
CA THR A 9 -7.30 -22.39 -6.53
C THR A 9 -6.79 -22.98 -5.24
N ARG A 10 -7.60 -23.83 -4.60
CA ARG A 10 -7.10 -24.63 -3.48
C ARG A 10 -6.16 -25.73 -3.97
N THR A 11 -5.14 -26.00 -3.19
CA THR A 11 -4.15 -27.06 -3.48
C THR A 11 -4.73 -28.47 -3.39
N ASP A 12 -5.81 -28.65 -2.61
CA ASP A 12 -6.55 -29.92 -2.47
C ASP A 12 -7.58 -30.17 -3.59
N GLY A 13 -7.72 -29.21 -4.53
CA GLY A 13 -8.66 -29.28 -5.64
C GLY A 13 -10.12 -28.96 -5.27
N THR A 14 -10.41 -28.62 -4.00
CA THR A 14 -11.76 -28.21 -3.59
C THR A 14 -12.16 -26.92 -4.31
N PRO A 15 -13.33 -26.88 -4.97
CA PRO A 15 -13.79 -25.66 -5.62
C PRO A 15 -13.98 -24.50 -4.66
N LEU A 16 -13.60 -23.30 -5.08
CA LEU A 16 -13.93 -22.07 -4.38
C LEU A 16 -15.37 -21.67 -4.69
N THR A 17 -16.14 -21.35 -3.66
CA THR A 17 -17.54 -20.92 -3.74
C THR A 17 -17.75 -19.71 -2.85
N GLU A 18 -18.86 -18.99 -3.00
CA GLU A 18 -19.21 -17.86 -2.15
C GLU A 18 -19.31 -18.22 -0.66
N ASP A 19 -19.66 -19.49 -0.34
CA ASP A 19 -19.77 -19.97 1.03
C ASP A 19 -18.41 -20.24 1.71
N ASN A 20 -17.35 -20.48 0.92
CA ASN A 20 -16.05 -20.89 1.45
C ASN A 20 -14.87 -19.97 1.06
N TYR A 21 -15.16 -18.90 0.32
CA TYR A 21 -14.16 -17.93 -0.14
C TYR A 21 -14.79 -16.58 -0.45
N GLU A 22 -14.51 -15.60 0.38
CA GLU A 22 -14.92 -14.23 0.16
C GLU A 22 -13.99 -13.51 -0.82
N VAL A 23 -14.37 -13.50 -2.09
CA VAL A 23 -13.60 -12.79 -3.14
C VAL A 23 -13.66 -11.28 -2.96
N GLN A 24 -14.79 -10.76 -2.45
CA GLN A 24 -15.03 -9.32 -2.29
C GLN A 24 -14.43 -8.73 -1.02
N ALA A 25 -14.11 -9.55 -0.03
CA ALA A 25 -13.23 -9.09 1.01
C ALA A 25 -11.87 -8.87 0.35
N SER A 26 -11.54 -7.62 0.03
CA SER A 26 -10.27 -7.10 -0.52
C SER A 26 -9.03 -7.52 0.30
N ARG A 27 -9.19 -8.50 1.15
CA ARG A 27 -8.29 -8.98 2.19
C ARG A 27 -7.64 -10.32 1.85
N THR A 28 -8.10 -10.99 0.79
CA THR A 28 -7.53 -12.30 0.50
C THR A 28 -6.20 -12.17 -0.22
N PHE A 29 -6.18 -11.44 -1.33
CA PHE A 29 -4.92 -11.19 -2.06
C PHE A 29 -4.91 -9.81 -2.72
N THR A 30 -3.78 -9.14 -2.60
CA THR A 30 -3.40 -7.98 -3.42
C THR A 30 -2.55 -8.45 -4.58
N ILE A 31 -2.81 -7.87 -5.75
CA ILE A 31 -2.01 -8.08 -6.95
C ILE A 31 -1.40 -6.75 -7.35
N THR A 32 -0.08 -6.70 -7.46
CA THR A 32 0.64 -5.46 -7.70
C THR A 32 1.92 -5.69 -8.48
N PRO A 33 2.29 -4.80 -9.41
CA PRO A 33 3.65 -4.78 -9.91
C PRO A 33 4.60 -4.27 -8.83
N LEU A 34 5.82 -4.78 -8.85
CA LEU A 34 6.98 -4.27 -8.10
C LEU A 34 8.15 -4.20 -9.06
N VAL A 35 9.03 -3.25 -8.85
CA VAL A 35 10.19 -3.04 -9.72
C VAL A 35 11.46 -3.14 -8.89
N GLU A 36 12.38 -3.99 -9.33
CA GLU A 36 13.69 -4.19 -8.68
C GLU A 36 14.45 -2.88 -8.58
N GLY A 37 15.04 -2.64 -7.41
CA GLY A 37 15.80 -1.42 -7.15
C GLY A 37 14.97 -0.24 -6.66
N TYR A 38 13.65 -0.34 -6.63
CA TYR A 38 12.78 0.71 -6.09
C TYR A 38 12.04 0.25 -4.82
N PRO A 39 11.70 1.19 -3.91
CA PRO A 39 10.89 0.87 -2.74
C PRO A 39 9.54 0.23 -3.13
N PRO A 40 9.05 -0.81 -2.41
CA PRO A 40 7.75 -1.42 -2.70
C PRO A 40 6.57 -0.45 -2.66
N GLN A 41 6.65 0.58 -1.80
CA GLN A 41 5.64 1.63 -1.71
C GLN A 41 5.69 2.63 -2.87
N SER A 42 6.82 2.75 -3.59
CA SER A 42 6.99 3.73 -4.65
C SER A 42 6.47 3.25 -6.00
N VAL A 43 6.66 1.96 -6.35
CA VAL A 43 6.16 1.41 -7.61
C VAL A 43 5.23 0.24 -7.32
N ASN A 44 3.95 0.49 -7.41
CA ASN A 44 2.91 -0.49 -7.11
C ASN A 44 1.59 -0.15 -7.83
N ILE A 45 0.55 -0.97 -7.63
CA ILE A 45 -0.75 -0.77 -8.27
C ILE A 45 -1.35 0.62 -8.01
N PHE A 46 -1.15 1.17 -6.81
CA PHE A 46 -1.73 2.47 -6.42
C PHE A 46 -0.98 3.63 -7.07
N SER A 47 0.34 3.67 -6.95
CA SER A 47 1.17 4.72 -7.57
C SER A 47 1.05 4.72 -9.10
N LEU A 48 0.81 3.55 -9.70
CA LEU A 48 0.59 3.40 -11.14
C LEU A 48 -0.89 3.62 -11.56
N ASP A 49 -1.70 4.27 -10.74
CA ASP A 49 -3.11 4.57 -10.98
C ASP A 49 -3.87 3.33 -11.48
N GLY A 50 -3.65 2.22 -10.78
CA GLY A 50 -4.21 0.94 -11.12
C GLY A 50 -5.49 0.63 -10.37
N SER A 51 -6.14 -0.44 -10.80
CA SER A 51 -7.29 -1.03 -10.13
C SER A 51 -7.24 -2.55 -10.17
N CYS A 52 -7.89 -3.19 -9.22
CA CYS A 52 -8.03 -4.63 -9.20
C CYS A 52 -9.50 -4.99 -8.99
N ALA A 53 -10.01 -5.89 -9.81
CA ALA A 53 -11.33 -6.50 -9.66
C ALA A 53 -11.16 -8.00 -9.39
N SER A 54 -12.07 -8.57 -8.61
CA SER A 54 -12.06 -10.00 -8.31
C SER A 54 -13.44 -10.62 -8.46
N PHE A 55 -13.49 -11.90 -8.87
CA PHE A 55 -14.73 -12.65 -9.04
C PHE A 55 -14.47 -14.16 -8.93
N LEU A 56 -15.53 -14.93 -8.61
CA LEU A 56 -15.52 -16.38 -8.66
C LEU A 56 -16.08 -16.88 -9.97
N GLN A 57 -15.41 -17.84 -10.58
CA GLN A 57 -15.89 -18.55 -11.75
C GLN A 57 -15.32 -19.96 -11.80
N ASP A 58 -16.14 -20.96 -12.10
CA ASP A 58 -15.76 -22.37 -12.29
C ASP A 58 -14.90 -22.93 -11.13
N GLY A 59 -15.24 -22.56 -9.89
CA GLY A 59 -14.54 -23.03 -8.69
C GLY A 59 -13.16 -22.38 -8.46
N ARG A 60 -12.89 -21.25 -9.08
CA ARG A 60 -11.65 -20.47 -8.98
C ARG A 60 -11.96 -19.02 -8.63
N ALA A 61 -11.06 -18.38 -7.91
CA ALA A 61 -11.06 -16.94 -7.77
C ALA A 61 -10.15 -16.32 -8.84
N TYR A 62 -10.65 -15.31 -9.51
CA TYR A 62 -9.91 -14.53 -10.50
C TYR A 62 -9.70 -13.13 -9.98
N TYR A 63 -8.50 -12.63 -10.20
CA TYR A 63 -8.10 -11.25 -9.92
C TYR A 63 -7.64 -10.63 -11.24
N VAL A 64 -8.22 -9.51 -11.59
CA VAL A 64 -7.91 -8.75 -12.81
C VAL A 64 -7.37 -7.42 -12.40
N MET A 65 -6.11 -7.19 -12.68
CA MET A 65 -5.43 -5.93 -12.43
C MET A 65 -5.28 -5.15 -13.74
N ASP A 66 -5.45 -3.84 -13.68
CA ASP A 66 -4.95 -2.92 -14.70
C ASP A 66 -4.17 -1.77 -14.06
N THR A 67 -3.11 -1.30 -14.72
CA THR A 67 -2.28 -0.18 -14.26
C THR A 67 -1.82 0.69 -15.44
N LYS A 68 -1.18 1.83 -15.15
CA LYS A 68 -0.30 2.49 -16.13
C LYS A 68 0.72 1.47 -16.66
N ASP A 69 1.29 1.75 -17.81
CA ASP A 69 2.17 0.79 -18.49
C ASP A 69 3.48 0.60 -17.71
N VAL A 70 3.73 -0.62 -17.26
CA VAL A 70 4.98 -0.98 -16.58
C VAL A 70 6.16 -1.20 -17.55
N GLN A 71 5.93 -1.14 -18.85
CA GLN A 71 6.99 -1.31 -19.86
C GLN A 71 8.08 -0.24 -19.75
N MET A 72 7.77 0.94 -19.22
CA MET A 72 8.77 1.98 -19.00
C MET A 72 9.90 1.53 -18.07
N PHE A 73 9.65 0.54 -17.20
CA PHE A 73 10.65 -0.06 -16.29
C PHE A 73 11.32 -1.32 -16.87
N ALA A 74 11.24 -1.58 -18.17
CA ALA A 74 11.70 -2.84 -18.75
C ALA A 74 13.23 -3.03 -18.76
N ASP A 75 14.01 -2.04 -18.37
CA ASP A 75 15.44 -2.13 -18.06
C ASP A 75 15.73 -2.67 -16.65
N HIS A 76 14.69 -2.80 -15.82
CA HIS A 76 14.70 -3.45 -14.51
C HIS A 76 13.96 -4.78 -14.54
N THR A 77 14.18 -5.63 -13.54
CA THR A 77 13.30 -6.78 -13.29
C THR A 77 11.98 -6.28 -12.71
N VAL A 78 10.89 -6.57 -13.41
CA VAL A 78 9.54 -6.25 -12.93
C VAL A 78 8.84 -7.53 -12.48
N TYR A 79 8.31 -7.49 -11.28
CA TYR A 79 7.56 -8.59 -10.69
C TYR A 79 6.05 -8.28 -10.69
N LEU A 80 5.24 -9.34 -10.81
CA LEU A 80 3.85 -9.34 -10.40
C LEU A 80 3.76 -10.07 -9.06
N ALA A 81 3.55 -9.34 -7.99
CA ALA A 81 3.35 -9.90 -6.66
C ALA A 81 1.87 -10.18 -6.42
N VAL A 82 1.58 -11.35 -5.84
CA VAL A 82 0.25 -11.78 -5.38
C VAL A 82 0.41 -12.19 -3.93
N TYR A 83 -0.16 -11.47 -2.98
CA TYR A 83 0.12 -11.69 -1.57
C TYR A 83 -1.05 -11.30 -0.67
N GLN A 84 -1.11 -11.88 0.52
CA GLN A 84 -2.02 -11.44 1.57
C GLN A 84 -1.46 -10.17 2.21
N GLY A 85 -2.14 -9.07 2.02
CA GLY A 85 -1.75 -7.74 2.45
C GLY A 85 -2.47 -6.71 1.60
N PHE A 86 -2.33 -5.44 1.96
CA PHE A 86 -3.03 -4.39 1.22
C PHE A 86 -2.08 -3.52 0.39
N VAL A 87 -1.33 -2.62 1.00
CA VAL A 87 -0.35 -1.81 0.28
C VAL A 87 1.03 -2.45 0.37
N PRO A 88 1.75 -2.58 -0.74
CA PRO A 88 3.10 -3.11 -0.72
C PRO A 88 4.01 -2.26 0.13
N SER A 89 4.70 -2.88 1.07
CA SER A 89 5.62 -2.20 1.97
C SER A 89 6.77 -3.11 2.38
N TYR A 90 7.70 -2.58 3.17
CA TYR A 90 8.77 -3.38 3.77
C TYR A 90 8.29 -4.38 4.82
N LYS A 91 7.00 -4.38 5.17
CA LYS A 91 6.38 -5.45 5.98
C LYS A 91 6.24 -6.74 5.19
N GLU A 92 5.88 -6.64 3.92
CA GLU A 92 5.66 -7.77 3.03
C GLU A 92 6.86 -8.10 2.15
N PHE A 93 7.72 -7.11 1.88
CA PHE A 93 8.84 -7.25 0.95
C PHE A 93 10.15 -6.77 1.56
N SER A 94 11.24 -7.39 1.13
CA SER A 94 12.60 -6.96 1.42
C SER A 94 13.29 -6.54 0.13
N VAL A 95 14.05 -5.47 0.19
CA VAL A 95 14.92 -5.02 -0.91
C VAL A 95 16.35 -5.13 -0.41
N ALA A 96 17.16 -5.94 -1.08
CA ALA A 96 18.57 -6.12 -0.75
C ALA A 96 19.41 -4.95 -1.26
N GLU A 97 20.65 -4.84 -0.80
CA GLU A 97 21.61 -3.79 -1.25
C GLU A 97 21.85 -3.78 -2.77
N ASP A 98 21.71 -4.94 -3.43
CA ASP A 98 21.83 -5.04 -4.88
C ASP A 98 20.53 -4.69 -5.64
N GLY A 99 19.48 -4.28 -4.90
CA GLY A 99 18.16 -3.94 -5.43
C GLY A 99 17.22 -5.12 -5.57
N THR A 100 17.65 -6.36 -5.32
CA THR A 100 16.80 -7.55 -5.43
C THR A 100 15.62 -7.47 -4.46
N THR A 101 14.41 -7.53 -5.01
CA THR A 101 13.17 -7.53 -4.23
C THR A 101 12.68 -8.95 -3.99
N THR A 102 12.42 -9.30 -2.74
CA THR A 102 11.89 -10.61 -2.34
C THR A 102 10.69 -10.45 -1.40
N MET A 103 9.77 -11.41 -1.47
CA MET A 103 8.68 -11.52 -0.50
C MET A 103 9.22 -12.14 0.80
N ARG A 104 8.80 -11.63 1.95
CA ARG A 104 9.22 -12.14 3.25
C ARG A 104 8.64 -13.54 3.49
N GLU A 105 9.34 -14.36 4.27
CA GLU A 105 8.97 -15.77 4.50
C GLU A 105 7.65 -15.94 5.26
N ASP A 106 7.24 -14.95 6.06
CA ASP A 106 6.00 -14.93 6.83
C ASP A 106 4.79 -14.43 6.04
N VAL A 107 4.98 -13.98 4.81
CA VAL A 107 3.91 -13.48 3.93
C VAL A 107 3.38 -14.61 3.05
N VAL A 108 2.07 -14.81 3.09
CA VAL A 108 1.40 -15.76 2.20
C VAL A 108 1.24 -15.15 0.81
N GLY A 109 1.95 -15.69 -0.17
CA GLY A 109 1.90 -15.14 -1.53
C GLY A 109 2.94 -15.76 -2.47
N CYS A 110 3.06 -15.15 -3.62
CA CYS A 110 4.08 -15.49 -4.62
C CYS A 110 4.41 -14.30 -5.50
N MET A 111 5.57 -14.33 -6.14
CA MET A 111 6.02 -13.34 -7.11
C MET A 111 6.32 -14.02 -8.45
N PHE A 112 5.92 -13.38 -9.53
CA PHE A 112 6.20 -13.80 -10.90
C PHE A 112 7.02 -12.72 -11.59
N THR A 113 8.11 -13.07 -12.26
CA THR A 113 8.83 -12.14 -13.13
C THR A 113 8.02 -11.91 -14.40
N LEU A 114 7.80 -10.63 -14.74
CA LEU A 114 7.15 -10.26 -15.98
C LEU A 114 8.16 -10.26 -17.14
N PRO A 115 7.84 -10.92 -18.25
CA PRO A 115 8.73 -10.96 -19.42
C PRO A 115 8.55 -9.68 -20.25
N LEU A 116 9.12 -8.56 -19.79
CA LEU A 116 9.08 -7.30 -20.51
C LEU A 116 10.18 -7.24 -21.60
N ASP A 117 9.93 -6.43 -22.63
CA ASP A 117 10.92 -6.18 -23.68
C ASP A 117 11.84 -5.01 -23.28
N PRO A 118 13.12 -5.23 -22.99
CA PRO A 118 14.04 -4.16 -22.62
C PRO A 118 14.16 -3.01 -23.64
N ALA A 119 13.83 -3.28 -24.90
CA ALA A 119 13.84 -2.25 -25.93
C ALA A 119 12.69 -1.21 -25.75
N LEU A 120 11.72 -1.51 -24.89
CA LEU A 120 10.59 -0.62 -24.58
C LEU A 120 10.81 0.14 -23.25
N ALA A 121 11.97 0.00 -22.62
CA ALA A 121 12.31 0.80 -21.44
C ALA A 121 12.35 2.29 -21.82
N ASP A 122 11.81 3.11 -20.91
CA ASP A 122 11.77 4.56 -21.09
C ASP A 122 12.19 5.28 -19.79
N PRO A 123 13.50 5.49 -19.59
CA PRO A 123 14.04 6.15 -18.41
C PRO A 123 13.52 7.60 -18.23
N GLU A 124 13.18 8.28 -19.32
CA GLU A 124 12.63 9.65 -19.24
C GLU A 124 11.20 9.61 -18.68
N ALA A 125 10.39 8.63 -19.09
CA ALA A 125 9.05 8.41 -18.52
C ALA A 125 9.11 7.96 -17.06
N VAL A 126 10.11 7.14 -16.68
CA VAL A 126 10.35 6.74 -15.28
C VAL A 126 10.70 7.95 -14.43
N GLN A 127 11.62 8.79 -14.88
CA GLN A 127 11.97 10.01 -14.14
C GLN A 127 10.74 10.93 -13.98
N ALA A 128 10.01 11.17 -15.05
CA ALA A 128 8.80 11.99 -15.02
C ALA A 128 7.74 11.42 -14.07
N PHE A 129 7.58 10.08 -14.02
CA PHE A 129 6.69 9.41 -13.08
C PHE A 129 7.05 9.69 -11.62
N PHE A 130 8.33 9.55 -11.25
CA PHE A 130 8.76 9.82 -9.89
C PHE A 130 8.65 11.30 -9.52
N GLU A 131 8.98 12.21 -10.43
CA GLU A 131 8.83 13.65 -10.23
C GLU A 131 7.35 14.07 -10.08
N GLU A 132 6.46 13.52 -10.93
CA GLU A 132 5.01 13.79 -10.86
C GLU A 132 4.40 13.32 -9.54
N LYS A 133 4.86 12.15 -9.05
CA LYS A 133 4.32 11.50 -7.86
C LYS A 133 5.03 11.89 -6.57
N GLY A 134 6.19 12.52 -6.65
CA GLY A 134 7.01 12.86 -5.48
C GLY A 134 7.53 11.64 -4.69
N LEU A 135 7.67 10.49 -5.33
CA LEU A 135 7.97 9.23 -4.67
C LEU A 135 9.49 9.02 -4.52
N PRO A 136 9.93 8.37 -3.42
CA PRO A 136 11.33 8.02 -3.26
C PRO A 136 11.77 6.99 -4.31
N THR A 137 12.97 7.20 -4.86
CA THR A 137 13.58 6.30 -5.85
C THR A 137 14.53 5.29 -5.22
N GLU A 138 15.06 5.59 -4.05
CA GLU A 138 16.05 4.75 -3.38
C GLU A 138 15.38 3.92 -2.27
N PRO A 139 15.69 2.61 -2.18
CA PRO A 139 15.25 1.79 -1.06
C PRO A 139 15.81 2.32 0.26
N LEU A 140 15.04 2.11 1.33
CA LEU A 140 15.50 2.44 2.67
C LEU A 140 16.71 1.58 3.06
N THR A 141 17.65 2.20 3.72
CA THR A 141 18.77 1.49 4.37
C THR A 141 18.29 0.63 5.54
N ASP A 142 19.08 -0.33 5.97
CA ASP A 142 18.77 -1.16 7.13
C ASP A 142 18.54 -0.33 8.40
N GLU A 143 19.28 0.79 8.56
CA GLU A 143 19.12 1.70 9.70
C GLU A 143 17.77 2.43 9.66
N GLU A 144 17.37 2.92 8.50
CA GLU A 144 16.06 3.56 8.29
C GLU A 144 14.91 2.55 8.45
N LEU A 145 15.09 1.30 8.00
CA LEU A 145 14.11 0.23 8.20
C LEU A 145 13.93 -0.13 9.68
N GLU A 146 15.00 -0.19 10.45
CA GLU A 146 14.92 -0.43 11.89
C GLU A 146 14.28 0.75 12.63
N ALA A 147 14.58 1.99 12.22
CA ALA A 147 13.91 3.17 12.75
C ALA A 147 12.39 3.13 12.45
N LEU A 148 12.01 2.81 11.21
CA LEU A 148 10.61 2.69 10.81
C LEU A 148 9.84 1.62 11.61
N LYS A 149 10.48 0.47 11.90
CA LYS A 149 9.88 -0.57 12.75
C LYS A 149 9.67 -0.12 14.20
N GLN A 150 10.56 0.72 14.71
CA GLN A 150 10.45 1.26 16.07
C GLN A 150 9.38 2.34 16.18
N GLU A 151 9.16 3.11 15.10
CA GLU A 151 8.18 4.19 15.07
C GLU A 151 6.74 3.69 14.86
N THR A 152 6.55 2.54 14.20
CA THR A 152 5.21 2.02 13.91
C THR A 152 4.95 0.79 14.79
N PRO A 153 4.17 0.90 15.86
CA PRO A 153 3.87 -0.24 16.72
C PRO A 153 3.07 -1.31 15.96
N ASP A 154 3.49 -2.56 16.10
CA ASP A 154 2.71 -3.69 15.62
C ASP A 154 1.47 -3.88 16.48
N VAL A 155 0.30 -3.75 15.87
CA VAL A 155 -0.97 -3.97 16.54
C VAL A 155 -1.30 -5.47 16.51
N THR A 156 -1.36 -6.08 17.69
CA THR A 156 -1.66 -7.51 17.85
C THR A 156 -3.09 -7.70 18.32
N ALA A 157 -3.81 -8.67 17.75
CA ALA A 157 -5.15 -9.04 18.17
C ALA A 157 -5.19 -9.45 19.64
N THR A 158 -6.17 -8.94 20.39
CA THR A 158 -6.47 -9.38 21.76
C THR A 158 -7.65 -10.36 21.81
N GLU A 159 -8.49 -10.34 20.78
CA GLU A 159 -9.66 -11.21 20.63
C GLU A 159 -9.89 -11.51 19.15
N SER A 160 -10.51 -12.66 18.84
CA SER A 160 -10.99 -12.99 17.49
C SER A 160 -12.45 -13.38 17.55
N LEU A 161 -13.31 -12.68 16.83
CA LEU A 161 -14.74 -12.89 16.76
C LEU A 161 -15.16 -13.13 15.31
N ASP A 162 -15.79 -14.29 15.05
CA ASP A 162 -16.27 -14.68 13.71
C ASP A 162 -15.18 -14.57 12.59
N GLY A 163 -13.93 -14.86 12.95
CA GLY A 163 -12.79 -14.79 12.03
C GLY A 163 -12.26 -13.36 11.79
N VAL A 164 -12.73 -12.39 12.55
CA VAL A 164 -12.23 -11.02 12.56
C VAL A 164 -11.36 -10.81 13.79
N ASP A 165 -10.12 -10.46 13.57
CA ASP A 165 -9.17 -10.14 14.63
C ASP A 165 -9.44 -8.73 15.16
N LEU A 166 -9.66 -8.63 16.47
CA LEU A 166 -10.01 -7.41 17.19
C LEU A 166 -8.93 -7.05 18.20
N VAL A 167 -8.82 -5.76 18.48
CA VAL A 167 -7.96 -5.21 19.53
C VAL A 167 -8.73 -4.14 20.29
N GLU A 168 -8.54 -4.09 21.61
CA GLU A 168 -9.06 -3.01 22.42
C GLU A 168 -8.12 -1.81 22.37
N VAL A 169 -8.62 -0.67 21.90
CA VAL A 169 -7.86 0.58 21.82
C VAL A 169 -8.43 1.59 22.82
N PRO A 170 -7.61 2.12 23.75
CA PRO A 170 -8.06 3.11 24.72
C PRO A 170 -8.74 4.30 24.06
N GLY A 171 -9.99 4.59 24.48
CA GLY A 171 -10.77 5.70 23.91
C GLY A 171 -11.61 5.34 22.67
N HIS A 172 -11.32 4.23 21.99
CA HIS A 172 -12.00 3.82 20.75
C HIS A 172 -12.74 2.47 20.90
N GLY A 173 -12.49 1.71 21.98
CA GLY A 173 -13.12 0.42 22.25
C GLY A 173 -12.53 -0.72 21.40
N MET A 174 -13.37 -1.71 21.08
CA MET A 174 -12.99 -2.85 20.24
C MET A 174 -13.05 -2.45 18.77
N VAL A 175 -11.90 -2.48 18.11
CA VAL A 175 -11.76 -2.19 16.67
C VAL A 175 -11.04 -3.34 15.97
N THR A 176 -11.10 -3.42 14.66
CA THR A 176 -10.33 -4.44 13.94
C THR A 176 -8.83 -4.13 14.02
N VAL A 177 -8.01 -5.19 14.08
CA VAL A 177 -6.54 -5.04 14.05
C VAL A 177 -6.11 -4.19 12.86
N MET A 178 -6.74 -4.38 11.70
CA MET A 178 -6.42 -3.60 10.50
C MET A 178 -6.76 -2.10 10.66
N GLN A 179 -7.86 -1.77 11.32
CA GLN A 179 -8.24 -0.39 11.60
C GLN A 179 -7.27 0.25 12.59
N ALA A 180 -6.94 -0.46 13.67
CA ALA A 180 -5.98 0.01 14.66
C ALA A 180 -4.58 0.18 14.06
N GLN A 181 -4.15 -0.76 13.21
CA GLN A 181 -2.87 -0.67 12.53
C GLN A 181 -2.81 0.51 11.55
N ALA A 182 -3.87 0.72 10.75
CA ALA A 182 -3.95 1.86 9.84
C ALA A 182 -3.91 3.20 10.57
N ALA A 183 -4.60 3.30 11.71
CA ALA A 183 -4.59 4.51 12.54
C ALA A 183 -3.21 4.75 13.15
N ALA A 184 -2.54 3.73 13.70
CA ALA A 184 -1.20 3.86 14.27
C ALA A 184 -0.15 4.27 13.21
N GLU A 185 -0.23 3.70 12.01
CA GLU A 185 0.60 4.09 10.87
C GLU A 185 0.35 5.55 10.46
N TYR A 186 -0.90 5.99 10.52
CA TYR A 186 -1.26 7.36 10.19
C TYR A 186 -0.83 8.35 11.26
N GLU A 187 -0.92 8.00 12.54
CA GLU A 187 -0.39 8.81 13.64
C GLU A 187 1.11 9.04 13.49
N ALA A 188 1.88 7.99 13.22
CA ALA A 188 3.32 8.08 12.96
C ALA A 188 3.64 8.95 11.72
N TYR A 189 2.82 8.86 10.67
CA TYR A 189 2.93 9.74 9.51
C TYR A 189 2.65 11.19 9.88
N MET A 190 1.58 11.48 10.62
CA MET A 190 1.22 12.84 11.05
C MET A 190 2.35 13.49 11.87
N GLU A 191 2.97 12.72 12.76
CA GLU A 191 4.08 13.22 13.60
C GLU A 191 5.27 13.65 12.74
N ARG A 192 5.68 12.82 11.78
CA ARG A 192 6.78 13.16 10.85
C ARG A 192 6.44 14.33 9.95
N GLU A 193 5.26 14.30 9.34
CA GLU A 193 4.84 15.32 8.37
C GLU A 193 4.63 16.68 9.04
N SER A 194 4.06 16.71 10.25
CA SER A 194 3.92 17.96 11.02
C SER A 194 5.28 18.56 11.37
N ALA A 195 6.26 17.74 11.74
CA ALA A 195 7.62 18.19 12.00
C ALA A 195 8.29 18.78 10.74
N ARG A 196 8.18 18.07 9.61
CA ARG A 196 8.69 18.53 8.31
C ARG A 196 8.07 19.86 7.88
N LEU A 197 6.74 19.97 7.95
CA LEU A 197 6.02 21.19 7.59
C LEU A 197 6.37 22.34 8.52
N ALA A 198 6.59 22.10 9.81
CA ALA A 198 7.01 23.13 10.76
C ALA A 198 8.39 23.71 10.38
N GLU A 199 9.35 22.88 9.98
CA GLU A 199 10.67 23.36 9.50
C GLU A 199 10.54 24.18 8.21
N GLU A 200 9.65 23.78 7.31
CA GLU A 200 9.40 24.51 6.05
C GLU A 200 8.75 25.88 6.29
N VAL A 201 7.82 25.99 7.25
CA VAL A 201 7.21 27.26 7.64
C VAL A 201 8.27 28.25 8.16
N GLU A 202 9.26 27.76 8.92
CA GLU A 202 10.38 28.61 9.36
C GLU A 202 11.20 29.16 8.18
N SER A 203 11.23 28.46 7.06
CA SER A 203 11.87 28.90 5.81
C SER A 203 10.97 29.80 4.94
N GLY A 204 9.69 29.99 5.33
CA GLY A 204 8.71 30.86 4.68
C GLY A 204 7.87 30.19 3.58
N ASN A 205 7.89 28.87 3.46
CA ASN A 205 7.04 28.11 2.52
C ASN A 205 6.79 26.67 3.05
N PRO A 206 5.56 26.22 3.34
CA PRO A 206 4.27 26.92 3.12
C PRO A 206 4.00 28.08 4.07
N SER A 207 2.89 28.79 3.87
CA SER A 207 2.45 29.82 4.82
C SER A 207 1.94 29.17 6.12
N GLU A 208 1.94 29.92 7.23
CA GLU A 208 1.41 29.45 8.52
C GLU A 208 -0.06 28.99 8.41
N THR A 209 -0.85 29.64 7.55
CA THR A 209 -2.25 29.27 7.31
C THR A 209 -2.37 27.93 6.57
N ASP A 210 -1.49 27.65 5.61
CA ASP A 210 -1.47 26.38 4.87
C ASP A 210 -1.02 25.24 5.80
N TYR A 211 -0.08 25.50 6.70
CA TYR A 211 0.35 24.57 7.73
C TYR A 211 -0.79 24.19 8.69
N GLU A 212 -1.50 25.18 9.23
CA GLU A 212 -2.66 24.93 10.10
C GLU A 212 -3.79 24.18 9.39
N GLN A 213 -3.98 24.44 8.11
CA GLN A 213 -4.96 23.70 7.31
C GLN A 213 -4.54 22.26 7.12
N ALA A 214 -3.28 21.98 6.79
CA ALA A 214 -2.76 20.64 6.61
C ALA A 214 -2.90 19.80 7.89
N LEU A 215 -2.58 20.39 9.06
CA LEU A 215 -2.77 19.72 10.35
C LEU A 215 -4.23 19.33 10.61
N ARG A 216 -5.17 20.24 10.35
CA ARG A 216 -6.61 19.94 10.53
C ARG A 216 -7.09 18.81 9.60
N GLU A 217 -6.66 18.82 8.35
CA GLU A 217 -7.00 17.76 7.39
C GLU A 217 -6.44 16.41 7.83
N MET A 218 -5.25 16.38 8.40
CA MET A 218 -4.65 15.16 8.96
C MET A 218 -5.44 14.66 10.20
N GLU A 219 -5.82 15.56 11.12
CA GLU A 219 -6.63 15.22 12.30
C GLU A 219 -8.02 14.68 11.91
N GLU A 220 -8.68 15.31 10.92
CA GLU A 220 -9.97 14.83 10.40
C GLU A 220 -9.85 13.43 9.78
N SER A 221 -8.76 13.15 9.10
CA SER A 221 -8.50 11.85 8.48
C SER A 221 -8.26 10.77 9.53
N LEU A 222 -7.48 11.06 10.57
CA LEU A 222 -7.27 10.14 11.68
C LEU A 222 -8.58 9.83 12.40
N ALA A 223 -9.40 10.86 12.67
CA ALA A 223 -10.72 10.67 13.25
C ALA A 223 -11.61 9.77 12.37
N GLY A 224 -11.55 9.93 11.04
CA GLY A 224 -12.27 9.09 10.09
C GLY A 224 -11.83 7.62 10.09
N LEU A 225 -10.55 7.35 10.34
CA LEU A 225 -10.06 5.99 10.53
C LEU A 225 -10.62 5.35 11.82
N TRP A 226 -10.69 6.12 12.91
CA TRP A 226 -11.20 5.62 14.17
C TRP A 226 -12.71 5.43 14.19
N ASP A 227 -13.50 6.30 13.57
CA ASP A 227 -14.97 6.19 13.53
C ASP A 227 -15.49 5.31 12.37
N GLY A 228 -14.59 4.83 11.50
CA GLY A 228 -14.90 3.97 10.37
C GLY A 228 -15.52 4.71 9.17
N SER A 229 -15.55 6.02 9.16
CA SER A 229 -15.97 6.82 8.00
C SER A 229 -14.92 6.81 6.88
N LEU A 230 -13.65 6.57 7.23
CA LEU A 230 -12.60 6.18 6.30
C LEU A 230 -12.35 4.67 6.42
N PRO A 231 -12.27 3.94 5.31
CA PRO A 231 -11.97 2.53 5.36
C PRO A 231 -10.53 2.31 5.89
N PRO A 232 -10.26 1.20 6.62
CA PRO A 232 -8.93 0.92 7.15
C PRO A 232 -7.87 0.66 6.07
N ASP A 233 -8.28 0.48 4.85
CA ASP A 233 -7.45 0.44 3.66
C ASP A 233 -7.14 1.83 3.09
N TRP A 234 -7.77 2.88 3.64
CA TRP A 234 -7.33 4.23 3.38
C TRP A 234 -5.92 4.42 3.96
N ARG A 235 -4.96 4.65 3.11
CA ARG A 235 -3.60 4.98 3.55
C ARG A 235 -3.32 6.43 3.24
N ALA A 236 -2.75 7.09 4.23
CA ALA A 236 -1.98 8.29 3.98
C ALA A 236 -0.84 7.89 3.03
N ASN A 237 -1.03 8.11 1.75
CA ASN A 237 0.12 8.30 0.89
C ASN A 237 0.65 9.69 1.24
N PRO A 238 1.89 9.82 1.74
CA PRO A 238 2.46 11.12 2.06
C PRO A 238 2.39 12.11 0.88
N ASP A 239 2.33 11.60 -0.34
CA ASP A 239 2.22 12.41 -1.55
C ASP A 239 0.78 12.61 -2.03
N ASN A 240 -0.21 12.01 -1.38
CA ASN A 240 -1.63 12.15 -1.71
C ASN A 240 -2.36 13.22 -0.90
N THR A 241 -1.74 14.38 -0.70
CA THR A 241 -2.47 15.60 -0.35
C THR A 241 -3.58 15.94 -1.36
N GLU A 242 -3.54 15.35 -2.57
CA GLU A 242 -4.63 15.45 -3.55
C GLU A 242 -5.81 14.50 -3.26
N ILE A 243 -5.64 13.35 -2.64
CA ILE A 243 -6.75 12.47 -2.24
C ILE A 243 -7.58 13.14 -1.12
N LEU A 244 -6.95 13.88 -0.24
CA LEU A 244 -7.64 14.69 0.78
C LEU A 244 -8.44 15.86 0.15
N ARG A 245 -8.11 16.29 -1.07
CA ARG A 245 -8.80 17.37 -1.78
C ARG A 245 -9.98 16.92 -2.64
N THR A 246 -10.07 15.63 -2.97
CA THR A 246 -11.21 15.08 -3.72
C THR A 246 -12.23 14.48 -2.77
N LYS A 247 -12.86 15.30 -1.91
CA LYS A 247 -14.19 14.94 -1.41
C LYS A 247 -15.10 14.75 -2.62
N PRO A 248 -15.80 13.61 -2.78
CA PRO A 248 -16.88 13.56 -3.73
C PRO A 248 -17.88 14.63 -3.28
N SER A 249 -18.03 15.66 -4.07
CA SER A 249 -19.14 16.60 -3.94
C SER A 249 -20.42 15.80 -4.15
N GLY A 250 -21.15 15.58 -3.06
CA GLY A 250 -22.46 14.96 -3.04
C GLY A 250 -23.49 15.70 -3.87
#